data_db7b6488805e02f30758d90c1f3c7b0e
#
_entry.id   db7b6488805e02f30758d90c1f3c7b0e
#
_cell.length_a   1.000
_cell.length_b   1.000
_cell.length_c   1.000
_cell.angle_alpha   90.00
_cell.angle_beta   90.00
_cell.angle_gamma   90.00
#
_symmetry.space_group_name_H-M   'P 1'
#
loop_
_entity.id
_entity.type
_entity.pdbx_description
1 polymer ?
#
loop_
_entity_poly.entity_id
_entity_poly.type
_entity_poly.pdbx_seq_one_letter_code
_entity_poly.pdbx_strand_id
1 'polypeptide(L)'
;MKNFRFPFAIPLVCAIFAEKTDLLYKQHDMKRREFLRSTALIAAATGMNGVAQAAPTLRAEEKKEDAAAEEQKPLLASAPMLQNYAETSMGVAFAVSALANGYVLLSEKPDMSDARKVKGGGFRTTDISDRVILVRLTGLKPATTYYYRIGADRIEYKGGYSMKVLGNEEDPRTYHFTTAGAGAEAHFCVINDTHVQWTPFGAAIEKVAQLAPSCVIWNGDASNTEETIEAQMRIYLQPGIDRKDYAACLPYLFCPGNHDERGMANRHLERVWMYRQQDERPGRDWDLGRNFAVRMGDIAMIGLDTGEDKLDSDKRFAGLFNNEAYRVAQTEWLRDALLQPEIARAPFLVAFCHIPLYDSRPKLNPGDVSAEEAKGKYSADYAGWQRTCAQLWTPLLAQAGCQVIITAHQHCYRYDAPDETRPWAHIVGGGPNMGFVGEGEKRRETPNLFPTVIEGCVKDGRLQVTVHNCVTGLVQDSFSYAPRKVKKRLKFKV
;
A
#
# COMPACT_ATOMS: atom_id res chain seq x y z
N MET A 1 -0.07 -62.31 7.77
CA MET A 1 -1.19 -62.73 6.89
C MET A 1 -2.45 -62.03 7.32
N LYS A 2 -2.93 -61.14 6.53
CA LYS A 2 -4.29 -60.83 6.06
C LYS A 2 -4.33 -59.40 5.58
N ASN A 3 -4.49 -59.27 4.25
CA ASN A 3 -4.74 -58.06 3.50
C ASN A 3 -6.09 -57.44 3.88
N PHE A 4 -6.10 -56.08 4.00
CA PHE A 4 -7.33 -55.33 3.73
C PHE A 4 -7.01 -54.17 2.81
N ARG A 5 -7.57 -54.22 1.61
CA ARG A 5 -7.64 -53.13 0.64
C ARG A 5 -8.80 -52.21 1.01
N PHE A 6 -8.58 -50.90 0.97
CA PHE A 6 -9.67 -49.90 0.92
C PHE A 6 -9.74 -49.31 -0.49
N PRO A 7 -10.95 -49.10 -1.01
CA PRO A 7 -11.17 -48.58 -2.34
C PRO A 7 -11.10 -47.03 -2.37
N PHE A 8 -10.52 -46.52 -3.46
CA PHE A 8 -10.52 -45.12 -3.82
C PHE A 8 -11.95 -44.64 -4.16
N ALA A 9 -12.33 -43.48 -3.59
CA ALA A 9 -13.36 -42.59 -4.12
C ALA A 9 -12.87 -41.17 -3.97
N ILE A 10 -12.45 -40.57 -5.08
CA ILE A 10 -12.10 -39.14 -5.19
C ILE A 10 -13.37 -38.41 -5.59
N PRO A 11 -13.72 -37.29 -4.90
CA PRO A 11 -14.94 -36.53 -5.25
C PRO A 11 -14.71 -35.63 -6.48
N LEU A 12 -15.65 -35.68 -7.36
CA LEU A 12 -15.80 -35.05 -8.69
C LEU A 12 -16.10 -33.52 -8.62
N VAL A 13 -15.73 -32.83 -7.61
CA VAL A 13 -16.12 -31.39 -7.41
C VAL A 13 -15.00 -30.39 -7.70
N CYS A 14 -13.75 -30.80 -7.70
CA CYS A 14 -12.64 -29.91 -8.09
C CYS A 14 -12.42 -29.78 -9.60
N ALA A 15 -13.06 -30.60 -10.43
CA ALA A 15 -12.87 -30.61 -11.87
C ALA A 15 -13.65 -29.50 -12.60
N ILE A 16 -14.73 -28.99 -12.04
CA ILE A 16 -15.65 -28.07 -12.74
C ILE A 16 -15.18 -26.61 -12.70
N PHE A 17 -14.39 -26.20 -11.71
CA PHE A 17 -13.85 -24.84 -11.64
C PHE A 17 -12.53 -24.66 -12.40
N ALA A 18 -11.74 -25.70 -12.56
CA ALA A 18 -10.54 -25.66 -13.40
C ALA A 18 -10.86 -25.61 -14.89
N GLU A 19 -11.97 -26.22 -15.33
CA GLU A 19 -12.37 -26.24 -16.74
C GLU A 19 -12.86 -24.87 -17.28
N LYS A 20 -13.47 -24.01 -16.45
CA LYS A 20 -13.99 -22.71 -16.93
C LYS A 20 -12.92 -21.65 -17.12
N THR A 21 -11.88 -21.62 -16.31
CA THR A 21 -10.74 -20.70 -16.48
C THR A 21 -9.82 -21.14 -17.59
N ASP A 22 -9.66 -22.44 -17.79
CA ASP A 22 -8.86 -23.00 -18.89
C ASP A 22 -9.55 -22.83 -20.26
N LEU A 23 -10.88 -22.75 -20.31
CA LEU A 23 -11.63 -22.52 -21.55
C LEU A 23 -11.50 -21.10 -22.10
N LEU A 24 -11.41 -20.09 -21.25
CA LEU A 24 -11.22 -18.69 -21.68
C LEU A 24 -9.79 -18.41 -22.16
N TYR A 25 -8.79 -19.05 -21.56
CA TYR A 25 -7.40 -18.97 -22.04
C TYR A 25 -7.19 -19.75 -23.33
N LYS A 26 -7.82 -20.92 -23.47
CA LYS A 26 -7.75 -21.74 -24.70
C LYS A 26 -8.46 -21.12 -25.89
N GLN A 27 -9.50 -20.31 -25.70
CA GLN A 27 -10.21 -19.65 -26.82
C GLN A 27 -9.38 -18.56 -27.52
N HIS A 28 -8.49 -17.88 -26.82
CA HIS A 28 -7.58 -16.88 -27.45
C HIS A 28 -6.39 -17.55 -28.15
N ASP A 29 -5.89 -18.63 -27.61
CA ASP A 29 -4.74 -19.38 -28.19
C ASP A 29 -5.19 -20.32 -29.34
N MET A 30 -6.45 -20.80 -29.34
CA MET A 30 -7.01 -21.62 -30.43
C MET A 30 -7.19 -20.80 -31.72
N LYS A 31 -7.65 -19.56 -31.66
CA LYS A 31 -7.80 -18.71 -32.86
C LYS A 31 -6.45 -18.47 -33.57
N ARG A 32 -5.39 -18.35 -32.80
CA ARG A 32 -4.03 -18.14 -33.35
C ARG A 32 -3.43 -19.42 -33.92
N ARG A 33 -3.67 -20.57 -33.27
CA ARG A 33 -3.22 -21.89 -33.74
C ARG A 33 -4.01 -22.39 -34.94
N GLU A 34 -5.29 -22.11 -35.02
CA GLU A 34 -6.12 -22.45 -36.18
C GLU A 34 -5.78 -21.60 -37.39
N PHE A 35 -5.50 -20.31 -37.21
CA PHE A 35 -5.01 -19.43 -38.26
C PHE A 35 -3.65 -19.91 -38.81
N LEU A 36 -2.71 -20.30 -37.94
CA LEU A 36 -1.40 -20.82 -38.35
C LEU A 36 -1.50 -22.22 -38.99
N ARG A 37 -2.46 -23.04 -38.58
CA ARG A 37 -2.71 -24.37 -39.22
C ARG A 37 -3.40 -24.22 -40.57
N SER A 38 -4.34 -23.32 -40.72
CA SER A 38 -5.00 -23.04 -42.00
C SER A 38 -4.04 -22.42 -43.04
N THR A 39 -3.14 -21.55 -42.64
CA THR A 39 -2.08 -21.02 -43.52
C THR A 39 -1.06 -22.09 -43.92
N ALA A 40 -0.67 -22.99 -43.03
CA ALA A 40 0.22 -24.10 -43.34
C ALA A 40 -0.43 -25.14 -44.26
N LEU A 41 -1.74 -25.40 -44.12
CA LEU A 41 -2.50 -26.30 -44.97
C LEU A 41 -2.72 -25.75 -46.39
N ILE A 42 -2.94 -24.43 -46.50
CA ILE A 42 -3.06 -23.76 -47.82
C ILE A 42 -1.70 -23.76 -48.53
N ALA A 43 -0.58 -23.57 -47.84
CA ALA A 43 0.76 -23.66 -48.41
C ALA A 43 1.13 -25.07 -48.92
N ALA A 44 0.66 -26.12 -48.21
CA ALA A 44 0.88 -27.51 -48.61
C ALA A 44 -0.04 -27.96 -49.80
N ALA A 45 -1.20 -27.35 -49.94
CA ALA A 45 -2.15 -27.67 -51.01
C ALA A 45 -1.85 -26.96 -52.35
N THR A 46 -1.10 -25.87 -52.35
CA THR A 46 -0.84 -25.04 -53.54
C THR A 46 0.54 -25.28 -54.18
N GLY A 47 1.39 -26.12 -53.63
CA GLY A 47 2.68 -26.49 -54.25
C GLY A 47 3.66 -25.32 -54.48
N MET A 48 3.49 -24.21 -53.80
CA MET A 48 4.33 -23.00 -53.98
C MET A 48 5.57 -23.04 -53.08
N ASN A 49 6.70 -23.36 -53.66
CA ASN A 49 8.02 -23.32 -53.01
C ASN A 49 8.52 -21.90 -52.64
N GLY A 50 7.68 -20.90 -52.71
CA GLY A 50 8.03 -19.51 -52.44
C GLY A 50 7.64 -18.94 -51.06
N VAL A 51 6.81 -19.67 -50.30
CA VAL A 51 6.24 -19.12 -49.02
C VAL A 51 7.21 -19.24 -47.84
N ALA A 52 8.23 -20.06 -47.92
CA ALA A 52 9.20 -20.24 -46.83
C ALA A 52 10.15 -19.04 -46.62
N GLN A 53 10.31 -18.17 -47.62
CA GLN A 53 11.11 -16.95 -47.50
C GLN A 53 10.34 -15.71 -47.00
N ALA A 54 9.00 -15.71 -47.07
CA ALA A 54 8.18 -14.59 -46.61
C ALA A 54 7.97 -14.58 -45.09
N ALA A 55 7.97 -15.76 -44.43
CA ALA A 55 7.73 -15.86 -43.00
C ALA A 55 8.80 -15.15 -42.11
N PRO A 56 10.09 -15.16 -42.43
CA PRO A 56 11.10 -14.39 -41.68
C PRO A 56 10.95 -12.87 -41.86
N THR A 57 10.51 -12.42 -43.06
CA THR A 57 10.35 -11.00 -43.35
C THR A 57 9.13 -10.41 -42.64
N LEU A 58 8.00 -11.08 -42.67
CA LEU A 58 6.80 -10.66 -41.92
C LEU A 58 7.05 -10.60 -40.41
N ARG A 59 7.79 -11.58 -39.86
CA ARG A 59 8.14 -11.61 -38.43
C ARG A 59 9.17 -10.52 -38.05
N ALA A 60 9.98 -10.09 -39.01
CA ALA A 60 10.93 -9.00 -38.82
C ALA A 60 10.24 -7.63 -38.97
N GLU A 61 9.22 -7.52 -39.80
CA GLU A 61 8.38 -6.33 -39.97
C GLU A 61 7.44 -6.14 -38.76
N GLU A 62 6.75 -7.18 -38.30
CA GLU A 62 5.96 -7.15 -37.04
C GLU A 62 6.82 -6.74 -35.83
N LYS A 63 8.05 -7.30 -35.70
CA LYS A 63 8.96 -6.87 -34.63
C LYS A 63 9.46 -5.43 -34.80
N LYS A 64 9.56 -4.92 -36.01
CA LYS A 64 9.93 -3.51 -36.26
C LYS A 64 8.75 -2.57 -36.00
N GLU A 65 7.53 -2.96 -36.35
CA GLU A 65 6.32 -2.20 -36.06
C GLU A 65 6.01 -2.18 -34.55
N ASP A 66 6.16 -3.31 -33.85
CA ASP A 66 6.04 -3.38 -32.41
C ASP A 66 7.11 -2.52 -31.71
N ALA A 67 8.36 -2.56 -32.17
CA ALA A 67 9.45 -1.74 -31.66
C ALA A 67 9.25 -0.24 -31.96
N ALA A 68 8.74 0.11 -33.15
CA ALA A 68 8.40 1.50 -33.52
C ALA A 68 7.18 2.01 -32.73
N ALA A 69 6.21 1.14 -32.44
CA ALA A 69 5.07 1.48 -31.60
C ALA A 69 5.45 1.64 -30.11
N GLU A 70 6.43 0.89 -29.61
CA GLU A 70 7.02 1.07 -28.29
C GLU A 70 7.83 2.38 -28.18
N GLU A 71 8.55 2.78 -29.22
CA GLU A 71 9.24 4.07 -29.28
C GLU A 71 8.29 5.28 -29.27
N GLN A 72 7.04 5.11 -29.70
CA GLN A 72 6.03 6.18 -29.76
C GLN A 72 5.26 6.38 -28.45
N LYS A 73 5.36 5.43 -27.48
CA LYS A 73 4.70 5.62 -26.18
C LYS A 73 5.45 6.65 -25.33
N PRO A 74 4.74 7.54 -24.62
CA PRO A 74 5.37 8.42 -23.64
C PRO A 74 6.25 7.60 -22.70
N LEU A 75 7.44 8.09 -22.38
CA LEU A 75 8.35 7.40 -21.46
C LEU A 75 7.83 7.47 -20.03
N LEU A 76 7.27 8.61 -19.63
CA LEU A 76 6.60 8.78 -18.34
C LEU A 76 5.19 8.17 -18.43
N ALA A 77 4.97 7.06 -17.74
CA ALA A 77 3.74 6.27 -17.82
C ALA A 77 2.74 6.56 -16.68
N SER A 78 3.12 7.36 -15.70
CA SER A 78 2.22 7.83 -14.63
C SER A 78 2.60 9.23 -14.16
N ALA A 79 1.68 9.91 -13.47
CA ALA A 79 2.01 11.02 -12.60
C ALA A 79 2.92 10.54 -11.44
N PRO A 80 3.69 11.43 -10.79
CA PRO A 80 4.46 11.06 -9.62
C PRO A 80 3.55 10.78 -8.41
N MET A 81 4.02 9.89 -7.54
CA MET A 81 3.44 9.64 -6.23
C MET A 81 4.46 10.01 -5.16
N LEU A 82 4.09 10.91 -4.26
CA LEU A 82 4.88 11.25 -3.09
C LEU A 82 4.67 10.17 -2.01
N GLN A 83 5.77 9.62 -1.54
CA GLN A 83 5.78 8.51 -0.58
C GLN A 83 6.67 8.84 0.60
N ASN A 84 6.38 8.21 1.73
CA ASN A 84 7.26 8.23 2.88
C ASN A 84 7.51 9.66 3.42
N TYR A 85 6.40 10.34 3.77
CA TYR A 85 6.40 11.68 4.35
C TYR A 85 7.28 11.77 5.59
N ALA A 86 8.26 12.66 5.57
CA ALA A 86 9.24 12.81 6.64
C ALA A 86 9.71 14.29 6.78
N GLU A 87 10.49 14.57 7.82
CA GLU A 87 10.99 15.92 8.08
C GLU A 87 12.10 16.36 7.13
N THR A 88 12.99 15.44 6.76
CA THR A 88 14.21 15.73 6.00
C THR A 88 14.37 14.94 4.71
N SER A 89 13.34 14.18 4.36
CA SER A 89 13.33 13.37 3.13
C SER A 89 11.92 13.22 2.57
N MET A 90 11.85 12.89 1.26
CA MET A 90 10.61 12.56 0.56
C MET A 90 10.92 11.52 -0.50
N GLY A 91 10.07 10.52 -0.65
CA GLY A 91 10.10 9.58 -1.75
C GLY A 91 9.27 10.08 -2.93
N VAL A 92 9.77 9.92 -4.14
CA VAL A 92 9.04 10.17 -5.38
C VAL A 92 9.08 8.92 -6.23
N ALA A 93 7.93 8.32 -6.49
CA ALA A 93 7.77 7.14 -7.33
C ALA A 93 6.97 7.48 -8.59
N PHE A 94 7.35 6.93 -9.74
CA PHE A 94 6.57 7.04 -10.99
C PHE A 94 6.85 5.88 -11.93
N ALA A 95 5.87 5.54 -12.75
CA ALA A 95 5.98 4.48 -13.74
C ALA A 95 6.64 4.99 -15.02
N VAL A 96 7.38 4.09 -15.68
CA VAL A 96 7.95 4.29 -17.01
C VAL A 96 7.49 3.18 -17.97
N SER A 97 7.47 3.47 -19.27
CA SER A 97 7.03 2.56 -20.33
C SER A 97 8.16 1.79 -21.00
N ALA A 98 9.41 2.15 -20.74
CA ALA A 98 10.61 1.52 -21.29
C ALA A 98 11.77 1.67 -20.32
N LEU A 99 12.87 0.95 -20.59
CA LEU A 99 14.07 1.03 -19.77
C LEU A 99 14.57 2.48 -19.69
N ALA A 100 14.64 3.00 -18.49
CA ALA A 100 14.97 4.40 -18.23
C ALA A 100 15.80 4.58 -16.97
N ASN A 101 16.52 5.70 -16.91
CA ASN A 101 17.07 6.28 -15.69
C ASN A 101 16.24 7.52 -15.34
N GLY A 102 15.56 7.49 -14.20
CA GLY A 102 14.68 8.57 -13.78
C GLY A 102 15.37 9.59 -12.87
N TYR A 103 14.77 10.76 -12.79
CA TYR A 103 15.23 11.83 -11.91
C TYR A 103 14.10 12.75 -11.46
N VAL A 104 14.40 13.54 -10.44
CA VAL A 104 13.55 14.65 -9.96
C VAL A 104 14.35 15.94 -10.08
N LEU A 105 13.76 16.96 -10.68
CA LEU A 105 14.21 18.34 -10.55
C LEU A 105 13.56 18.92 -9.30
N LEU A 106 14.35 19.35 -8.33
CA LEU A 106 13.88 19.83 -7.03
C LEU A 106 14.32 21.27 -6.81
N SER A 107 13.40 22.11 -6.35
CA SER A 107 13.59 23.55 -6.13
C SER A 107 12.89 24.01 -4.85
N GLU A 108 13.41 25.04 -4.19
CA GLU A 108 12.69 25.77 -3.13
C GLU A 108 11.84 26.91 -3.72
N LYS A 109 11.92 27.16 -5.03
CA LYS A 109 11.19 28.22 -5.73
C LYS A 109 10.16 27.67 -6.72
N PRO A 110 8.98 28.28 -6.80
CA PRO A 110 7.93 27.83 -7.71
C PRO A 110 8.28 27.97 -9.18
N ASP A 111 9.19 28.89 -9.54
CA ASP A 111 9.68 29.10 -10.91
C ASP A 111 10.77 28.09 -11.33
N MET A 112 11.18 27.19 -10.43
CA MET A 112 12.24 26.22 -10.65
C MET A 112 13.62 26.81 -10.99
N SER A 113 13.86 28.10 -10.72
CA SER A 113 15.08 28.83 -11.12
C SER A 113 16.36 28.34 -10.41
N ASP A 114 16.23 27.67 -9.28
CA ASP A 114 17.31 27.05 -8.51
C ASP A 114 17.25 25.51 -8.52
N ALA A 115 16.56 24.93 -9.49
CA ALA A 115 16.32 23.48 -9.55
C ALA A 115 17.63 22.69 -9.62
N ARG A 116 17.73 21.71 -8.75
CA ARG A 116 18.80 20.69 -8.79
C ARG A 116 18.24 19.33 -9.24
N LYS A 117 19.00 18.61 -10.06
CA LYS A 117 18.64 17.26 -10.51
C LYS A 117 19.06 16.23 -9.46
N VAL A 118 18.09 15.44 -8.98
CA VAL A 118 18.30 14.31 -8.07
C VAL A 118 17.97 13.03 -8.82
N LYS A 119 18.91 12.09 -8.87
CA LYS A 119 18.71 10.77 -9.50
C LYS A 119 18.47 9.72 -8.43
N GLY A 120 17.76 8.65 -8.79
CA GLY A 120 17.71 7.42 -8.01
C GLY A 120 19.11 6.75 -7.98
N GLY A 121 19.33 5.84 -7.02
CA GLY A 121 20.57 5.10 -6.90
C GLY A 121 21.10 5.05 -5.46
N GLY A 122 22.42 5.21 -5.28
CA GLY A 122 23.12 5.10 -4.01
C GLY A 122 23.91 3.81 -3.92
N PHE A 123 23.32 2.71 -3.49
CA PHE A 123 23.96 1.39 -3.50
C PHE A 123 24.39 0.95 -4.92
N ARG A 124 23.66 1.37 -5.93
CA ARG A 124 23.97 1.16 -7.34
C ARG A 124 24.57 2.42 -7.96
N THR A 125 25.46 2.26 -8.91
CA THR A 125 26.05 3.38 -9.69
C THR A 125 25.01 4.04 -10.58
N THR A 126 24.05 3.27 -11.09
CA THR A 126 22.90 3.72 -11.85
C THR A 126 21.65 2.98 -11.37
N ASP A 127 20.55 3.69 -11.28
CA ASP A 127 19.24 3.12 -11.06
C ASP A 127 18.45 3.18 -12.36
N ILE A 128 18.38 2.04 -13.06
CA ILE A 128 17.62 1.88 -14.30
C ILE A 128 16.51 0.88 -14.10
N SER A 129 15.34 1.20 -14.63
CA SER A 129 14.15 0.35 -14.55
C SER A 129 13.34 0.48 -15.83
N ASP A 130 12.63 -0.58 -16.18
CA ASP A 130 11.65 -0.62 -17.26
C ASP A 130 10.20 -0.57 -16.74
N ARG A 131 10.04 -0.32 -15.43
CA ARG A 131 8.73 -0.33 -14.76
C ARG A 131 8.53 0.88 -13.85
N VAL A 132 9.31 0.98 -12.78
CA VAL A 132 9.13 1.99 -11.72
C VAL A 132 10.46 2.66 -11.42
N ILE A 133 10.42 3.97 -11.36
CA ILE A 133 11.52 4.80 -10.89
C ILE A 133 11.21 5.24 -9.45
N LEU A 134 12.19 5.08 -8.58
CA LEU A 134 12.14 5.48 -7.18
C LEU A 134 13.28 6.48 -6.90
N VAL A 135 12.92 7.71 -6.57
CA VAL A 135 13.91 8.76 -6.25
C VAL A 135 13.68 9.23 -4.81
N ARG A 136 14.68 9.04 -3.94
CA ARG A 136 14.64 9.59 -2.60
C ARG A 136 15.29 10.96 -2.55
N LEU A 137 14.52 11.96 -2.21
CA LEU A 137 14.98 13.31 -1.90
C LEU A 137 15.45 13.34 -0.45
N THR A 138 16.67 13.78 -0.19
CA THR A 138 17.28 13.84 1.14
C THR A 138 17.89 15.22 1.41
N GLY A 139 18.20 15.50 2.68
CA GLY A 139 18.77 16.78 3.10
C GLY A 139 17.77 17.93 2.98
N LEU A 140 16.48 17.62 3.09
CA LEU A 140 15.42 18.62 3.08
C LEU A 140 15.33 19.35 4.43
N LYS A 141 14.78 20.54 4.42
CA LYS A 141 14.47 21.30 5.63
C LYS A 141 13.10 20.90 6.17
N PRO A 142 12.91 20.75 7.48
CA PRO A 142 11.60 20.48 8.05
C PRO A 142 10.61 21.62 7.79
N ALA A 143 9.32 21.27 7.68
CA ALA A 143 8.19 22.19 7.48
C ALA A 143 8.43 23.18 6.33
N THR A 144 9.05 22.73 5.25
CA THR A 144 9.46 23.56 4.11
C THR A 144 8.79 23.06 2.83
N THR A 145 8.25 24.00 2.05
CA THR A 145 7.65 23.69 0.75
C THR A 145 8.73 23.59 -0.33
N TYR A 146 8.67 22.53 -1.09
CA TYR A 146 9.50 22.26 -2.25
C TYR A 146 8.64 22.11 -3.51
N TYR A 147 9.20 22.55 -4.64
CA TYR A 147 8.62 22.39 -5.97
C TYR A 147 9.43 21.36 -6.75
N TYR A 148 8.77 20.55 -7.58
CA TYR A 148 9.49 19.53 -8.31
C TYR A 148 8.85 19.17 -9.64
N ARG A 149 9.67 18.60 -10.53
CA ARG A 149 9.23 17.93 -11.77
C ARG A 149 9.89 16.56 -11.84
N ILE A 150 9.29 15.63 -12.55
CA ILE A 150 9.87 14.33 -12.84
C ILE A 150 10.38 14.30 -14.27
N GLY A 151 11.41 13.51 -14.52
CA GLY A 151 11.92 13.25 -15.85
C GLY A 151 12.63 11.90 -15.92
N ALA A 152 12.81 11.40 -17.13
CA ALA A 152 13.52 10.17 -17.39
C ALA A 152 14.32 10.21 -18.68
N ASP A 153 15.50 9.59 -18.66
CA ASP A 153 16.33 9.33 -19.83
C ASP A 153 16.04 7.90 -20.32
N ARG A 154 15.56 7.73 -21.56
CA ARG A 154 15.38 6.42 -22.21
C ARG A 154 16.74 5.80 -22.46
N ILE A 155 16.91 4.54 -22.05
CA ILE A 155 18.19 3.85 -22.08
C ILE A 155 18.17 2.67 -23.06
N GLU A 156 19.17 2.58 -23.92
CA GLU A 156 19.56 1.33 -24.58
C GLU A 156 20.65 0.65 -23.73
N TYR A 157 20.44 -0.60 -23.35
CA TYR A 157 21.40 -1.39 -22.58
C TYR A 157 21.82 -2.64 -23.36
N LYS A 158 23.09 -2.72 -23.70
CA LYS A 158 23.71 -3.87 -24.45
C LYS A 158 24.78 -4.60 -23.64
N GLY A 159 24.87 -4.32 -22.34
CA GLY A 159 25.86 -4.91 -21.43
C GLY A 159 26.49 -3.87 -20.50
N GLY A 160 27.25 -4.31 -19.50
CA GLY A 160 27.74 -3.48 -18.41
C GLY A 160 28.53 -2.23 -18.81
N TYR A 161 29.23 -2.26 -19.96
CA TYR A 161 29.97 -1.13 -20.52
C TYR A 161 29.34 -0.54 -21.78
N SER A 162 28.13 -0.96 -22.13
CA SER A 162 27.42 -0.56 -23.34
C SER A 162 26.02 -0.08 -23.03
N MET A 163 25.94 1.15 -22.53
CA MET A 163 24.70 1.88 -22.31
C MET A 163 24.67 3.16 -23.12
N LYS A 164 23.51 3.52 -23.65
CA LYS A 164 23.31 4.73 -24.44
C LYS A 164 21.99 5.40 -24.06
N VAL A 165 22.00 6.71 -23.89
CA VAL A 165 20.79 7.51 -23.78
C VAL A 165 20.24 7.73 -25.19
N LEU A 166 18.99 7.32 -25.41
CA LEU A 166 18.29 7.46 -26.70
C LEU A 166 17.45 8.74 -26.77
N GLY A 167 16.96 9.23 -25.62
CA GLY A 167 16.14 10.42 -25.54
C GLY A 167 15.82 10.76 -24.08
N ASN A 168 15.22 11.90 -23.88
CA ASN A 168 14.78 12.39 -22.58
C ASN A 168 13.31 12.82 -22.65
N GLU A 169 12.57 12.57 -21.60
CA GLU A 169 11.22 13.11 -21.40
C GLU A 169 11.15 13.72 -20.00
N GLU A 170 10.58 14.91 -19.90
CA GLU A 170 10.32 15.63 -18.64
C GLU A 170 8.85 16.02 -18.59
N ASP A 171 8.21 15.80 -17.46
CA ASP A 171 6.84 16.29 -17.22
C ASP A 171 6.89 17.82 -17.13
N PRO A 172 6.15 18.55 -17.98
CA PRO A 172 6.16 20.01 -17.95
C PRO A 172 5.46 20.58 -16.72
N ARG A 173 4.66 19.78 -15.99
CA ARG A 173 3.94 20.19 -14.79
C ARG A 173 4.90 20.36 -13.63
N THR A 174 4.72 21.43 -12.87
CA THR A 174 5.43 21.65 -11.59
C THR A 174 4.51 21.25 -10.45
N TYR A 175 4.95 20.28 -9.68
CA TYR A 175 4.29 19.80 -8.46
C TYR A 175 4.95 20.44 -7.23
N HIS A 176 4.33 20.27 -6.07
CA HIS A 176 4.89 20.75 -4.81
C HIS A 176 4.53 19.81 -3.66
N PHE A 177 5.29 19.90 -2.59
CA PHE A 177 4.99 19.27 -1.30
C PHE A 177 5.60 20.08 -0.18
N THR A 178 5.07 19.91 1.04
CA THR A 178 5.68 20.46 2.26
C THR A 178 6.16 19.29 3.10
N THR A 179 7.40 19.37 3.62
CA THR A 179 7.97 18.35 4.52
C THR A 179 7.30 18.35 5.88
N ALA A 180 7.35 17.23 6.58
CA ALA A 180 6.92 17.12 7.97
C ALA A 180 7.76 18.03 8.90
N GLY A 181 7.40 18.11 10.16
CA GLY A 181 8.09 18.84 11.20
C GLY A 181 7.15 19.59 12.13
N ALA A 182 7.66 20.07 13.23
CA ALA A 182 6.88 20.78 14.25
C ALA A 182 6.21 22.08 13.75
N GLY A 183 6.74 22.68 12.66
CA GLY A 183 6.17 23.87 12.02
C GLY A 183 5.18 23.56 10.89
N ALA A 184 4.97 22.28 10.54
CA ALA A 184 4.02 21.91 9.51
C ALA A 184 2.57 22.02 10.00
N GLU A 185 1.63 22.14 9.08
CA GLU A 185 0.21 22.09 9.40
C GLU A 185 -0.16 20.68 9.92
N ALA A 186 -0.85 20.64 11.05
CA ALA A 186 -1.27 19.41 11.71
C ALA A 186 -2.62 18.93 11.15
N HIS A 187 -2.61 18.37 9.93
CA HIS A 187 -3.80 17.91 9.22
C HIS A 187 -3.51 16.66 8.40
N PHE A 188 -4.13 15.54 8.72
CA PHE A 188 -4.01 14.27 8.02
C PHE A 188 -5.35 13.66 7.65
N CYS A 189 -5.36 12.79 6.64
CA CYS A 189 -6.47 11.88 6.36
C CYS A 189 -5.99 10.43 6.40
N VAL A 190 -6.90 9.50 6.70
CA VAL A 190 -6.66 8.05 6.65
C VAL A 190 -7.64 7.44 5.67
N ILE A 191 -7.13 6.61 4.77
CA ILE A 191 -7.88 5.69 3.92
C ILE A 191 -7.42 4.26 4.19
N ASN A 192 -8.25 3.26 3.96
CA ASN A 192 -7.94 1.87 4.27
C ASN A 192 -8.75 0.90 3.41
N ASP A 193 -8.34 -0.39 3.41
CA ASP A 193 -9.07 -1.52 2.81
C ASP A 193 -9.60 -1.22 1.41
N THR A 194 -8.78 -0.66 0.54
CA THR A 194 -9.23 -0.29 -0.81
C THR A 194 -9.35 -1.50 -1.76
N HIS A 195 -8.60 -2.58 -1.50
CA HIS A 195 -8.71 -3.88 -2.17
C HIS A 195 -8.86 -3.83 -3.69
N VAL A 196 -8.14 -2.90 -4.36
CA VAL A 196 -8.21 -2.69 -5.81
C VAL A 196 -9.63 -2.35 -6.31
N GLN A 197 -10.48 -1.84 -5.43
CA GLN A 197 -11.85 -1.43 -5.79
C GLN A 197 -11.90 0.05 -6.13
N TRP A 198 -11.93 0.35 -7.42
CA TRP A 198 -11.71 1.71 -7.95
C TRP A 198 -12.83 2.70 -7.58
N THR A 199 -14.08 2.27 -7.54
CA THR A 199 -15.21 3.16 -7.20
C THR A 199 -15.13 3.70 -5.78
N PRO A 200 -15.01 2.87 -4.71
CA PRO A 200 -14.84 3.38 -3.36
C PRO A 200 -13.50 4.09 -3.15
N PHE A 201 -12.44 3.64 -3.81
CA PHE A 201 -11.14 4.32 -3.76
C PHE A 201 -11.24 5.73 -4.38
N GLY A 202 -11.85 5.87 -5.56
CA GLY A 202 -12.08 7.17 -6.18
C GLY A 202 -12.89 8.11 -5.31
N ALA A 203 -13.96 7.61 -4.67
CA ALA A 203 -14.77 8.41 -3.73
C ALA A 203 -13.96 8.87 -2.51
N ALA A 204 -13.10 8.00 -1.97
CA ALA A 204 -12.21 8.36 -0.86
C ALA A 204 -11.20 9.44 -1.29
N ILE A 205 -10.58 9.30 -2.48
CA ILE A 205 -9.63 10.28 -3.00
C ILE A 205 -10.29 11.64 -3.28
N GLU A 206 -11.52 11.66 -3.80
CA GLU A 206 -12.27 12.92 -3.97
C GLU A 206 -12.58 13.58 -2.61
N LYS A 207 -12.93 12.80 -1.59
CA LYS A 207 -13.12 13.32 -0.23
C LYS A 207 -11.81 13.89 0.33
N VAL A 208 -10.70 13.16 0.20
CA VAL A 208 -9.36 13.62 0.60
C VAL A 208 -9.00 14.94 -0.10
N ALA A 209 -9.26 15.04 -1.41
CA ALA A 209 -9.00 16.27 -2.16
C ALA A 209 -9.82 17.49 -1.68
N GLN A 210 -11.08 17.26 -1.26
CA GLN A 210 -11.93 18.29 -0.66
C GLN A 210 -11.42 18.76 0.70
N LEU A 211 -10.85 17.83 1.50
CA LEU A 211 -10.32 18.12 2.83
C LEU A 211 -8.93 18.75 2.77
N ALA A 212 -8.18 18.56 1.69
CA ALA A 212 -6.84 19.09 1.45
C ALA A 212 -5.86 18.91 2.64
N PRO A 213 -5.61 17.66 3.12
CA PRO A 213 -4.71 17.42 4.23
C PRO A 213 -3.25 17.64 3.84
N SER A 214 -2.36 17.73 4.84
CA SER A 214 -0.90 17.78 4.63
C SER A 214 -0.30 16.43 4.25
N CYS A 215 -0.92 15.31 4.68
CA CYS A 215 -0.55 13.97 4.27
C CYS A 215 -1.72 12.99 4.41
N VAL A 216 -1.59 11.83 3.75
CA VAL A 216 -2.52 10.71 3.87
C VAL A 216 -1.82 9.51 4.45
N ILE A 217 -2.47 8.82 5.37
CA ILE A 217 -2.08 7.50 5.83
C ILE A 217 -2.95 6.48 5.09
N TRP A 218 -2.33 5.64 4.26
CA TRP A 218 -2.98 4.48 3.68
C TRP A 218 -2.82 3.31 4.64
N ASN A 219 -3.87 3.01 5.37
CA ASN A 219 -3.84 2.10 6.51
C ASN A 219 -4.20 0.66 6.11
N GLY A 220 -3.44 0.13 5.16
CA GLY A 220 -3.40 -1.26 4.76
C GLY A 220 -4.51 -1.73 3.82
N ASP A 221 -4.32 -2.96 3.37
CA ASP A 221 -5.17 -3.67 2.42
C ASP A 221 -5.46 -2.84 1.16
N ALA A 222 -4.41 -2.21 0.63
CA ALA A 222 -4.45 -1.56 -0.67
C ALA A 222 -4.62 -2.58 -1.80
N SER A 223 -3.98 -3.71 -1.65
CA SER A 223 -3.92 -4.83 -2.58
C SER A 223 -4.80 -6.02 -2.12
N ASN A 224 -4.78 -7.11 -2.89
CA ASN A 224 -5.37 -8.39 -2.51
C ASN A 224 -4.28 -9.48 -2.41
N THR A 225 -3.82 -9.97 -3.55
CA THR A 225 -2.80 -11.02 -3.66
C THR A 225 -2.08 -10.81 -4.99
N GLU A 226 -1.18 -9.82 -5.03
CA GLU A 226 -0.60 -9.42 -6.29
C GLU A 226 0.61 -10.29 -6.65
N GLU A 227 0.57 -10.88 -7.84
CA GLU A 227 1.60 -11.79 -8.34
C GLU A 227 2.64 -11.10 -9.23
N THR A 228 2.36 -9.91 -9.75
CA THR A 228 3.23 -9.18 -10.68
C THR A 228 3.43 -7.73 -10.28
N ILE A 229 4.56 -7.16 -10.68
CA ILE A 229 4.85 -5.74 -10.46
C ILE A 229 3.86 -4.82 -11.21
N GLU A 230 3.36 -5.25 -12.37
CA GLU A 230 2.37 -4.51 -13.13
C GLU A 230 1.03 -4.39 -12.36
N ALA A 231 0.66 -5.44 -11.62
CA ALA A 231 -0.51 -5.38 -10.74
C ALA A 231 -0.30 -4.36 -9.60
N GLN A 232 0.86 -4.35 -8.97
CA GLN A 232 1.21 -3.34 -7.96
C GLN A 232 1.24 -1.92 -8.56
N MET A 233 1.83 -1.74 -9.73
CA MET A 233 1.84 -0.43 -10.42
C MET A 233 0.43 0.11 -10.64
N ARG A 234 -0.53 -0.75 -11.00
CA ARG A 234 -1.94 -0.36 -11.17
C ARG A 234 -2.58 0.10 -9.87
N ILE A 235 -2.13 -0.40 -8.73
CA ILE A 235 -2.68 0.00 -7.43
C ILE A 235 -2.19 1.38 -7.04
N TYR A 236 -0.88 1.58 -7.10
CA TYR A 236 -0.25 2.76 -6.50
C TYR A 236 0.02 3.88 -7.50
N LEU A 237 0.43 3.56 -8.73
CA LEU A 237 0.91 4.53 -9.71
C LEU A 237 -0.05 4.77 -10.86
N GLN A 238 -0.91 3.79 -11.21
CA GLN A 238 -1.82 3.84 -12.35
C GLN A 238 -3.24 3.40 -11.97
N PRO A 239 -3.82 3.88 -10.84
CA PRO A 239 -5.11 3.39 -10.38
C PRO A 239 -6.24 3.67 -11.38
N GLY A 240 -7.26 2.82 -11.35
CA GLY A 240 -8.45 2.92 -12.18
C GLY A 240 -9.44 4.02 -11.75
N ILE A 241 -8.95 5.16 -11.26
CA ILE A 241 -9.74 6.33 -10.82
C ILE A 241 -9.51 7.52 -11.75
N ASP A 242 -10.37 8.53 -11.70
CA ASP A 242 -10.26 9.72 -12.59
C ASP A 242 -9.06 10.61 -12.21
N ARG A 243 -8.83 10.86 -10.93
CA ARG A 243 -7.71 11.66 -10.41
C ARG A 243 -6.40 10.88 -10.44
N LYS A 244 -5.76 10.79 -11.61
CA LYS A 244 -4.51 10.03 -11.81
C LYS A 244 -3.30 10.61 -11.06
N ASP A 245 -3.31 11.89 -10.74
CA ASP A 245 -2.27 12.63 -10.03
C ASP A 245 -2.56 12.82 -8.53
N TYR A 246 -3.39 11.94 -7.96
CA TYR A 246 -3.94 12.03 -6.60
C TYR A 246 -2.87 12.19 -5.50
N ALA A 247 -1.66 11.71 -5.74
CA ALA A 247 -0.55 11.73 -4.81
C ALA A 247 0.63 12.60 -5.28
N ALA A 248 0.44 13.41 -6.34
CA ALA A 248 1.52 14.19 -6.90
C ALA A 248 1.90 15.42 -6.06
N CYS A 249 0.95 16.00 -5.34
CA CYS A 249 1.20 17.10 -4.40
C CYS A 249 0.85 16.75 -2.95
N LEU A 250 0.42 15.52 -2.70
CA LEU A 250 -0.03 15.04 -1.40
C LEU A 250 0.77 13.80 -1.00
N PRO A 251 1.63 13.91 0.05
CA PRO A 251 2.44 12.80 0.50
C PRO A 251 1.63 11.70 1.19
N TYR A 252 2.04 10.45 0.97
CA TYR A 252 1.46 9.28 1.59
C TYR A 252 2.43 8.58 2.54
N LEU A 253 1.90 8.12 3.68
CA LEU A 253 2.47 7.12 4.56
C LEU A 253 1.67 5.83 4.41
N PHE A 254 2.30 4.69 4.57
CA PHE A 254 1.68 3.39 4.39
C PHE A 254 1.90 2.49 5.61
N CYS A 255 0.82 2.00 6.20
CA CYS A 255 0.83 0.90 7.14
C CYS A 255 0.34 -0.33 6.38
N PRO A 256 1.17 -1.31 6.05
CA PRO A 256 0.72 -2.49 5.33
C PRO A 256 -0.38 -3.25 6.07
N GLY A 257 -1.32 -3.80 5.30
CA GLY A 257 -2.31 -4.75 5.79
C GLY A 257 -1.90 -6.19 5.49
N ASN A 258 -2.69 -7.14 5.97
CA ASN A 258 -2.39 -8.56 5.77
C ASN A 258 -2.48 -8.98 4.29
N HIS A 259 -3.31 -8.33 3.48
CA HIS A 259 -3.36 -8.60 2.05
C HIS A 259 -2.13 -8.05 1.30
N ASP A 260 -1.51 -7.00 1.80
CA ASP A 260 -0.30 -6.42 1.20
C ASP A 260 0.96 -7.29 1.42
N GLU A 261 0.83 -8.40 2.14
CA GLU A 261 1.87 -9.41 2.34
C GLU A 261 1.69 -10.65 1.46
N ARG A 262 0.52 -10.81 0.84
CA ARG A 262 0.15 -11.99 0.05
C ARG A 262 0.49 -11.78 -1.42
N GLY A 263 0.88 -12.88 -2.10
CA GLY A 263 1.31 -12.85 -3.50
C GLY A 263 2.80 -12.59 -3.68
N MET A 264 3.33 -13.02 -4.81
CA MET A 264 4.77 -12.96 -5.07
C MET A 264 5.29 -11.54 -5.23
N ALA A 265 4.50 -10.65 -5.84
CA ALA A 265 4.90 -9.25 -5.99
C ALA A 265 4.79 -8.48 -4.67
N ASN A 266 3.78 -8.76 -3.84
CA ASN A 266 3.57 -8.07 -2.57
C ASN A 266 4.72 -8.30 -1.58
N ARG A 267 5.44 -9.42 -1.68
CA ARG A 267 6.68 -9.69 -0.94
C ARG A 267 7.83 -8.73 -1.29
N HIS A 268 7.69 -8.04 -2.41
CA HIS A 268 8.66 -7.08 -2.96
C HIS A 268 8.03 -5.71 -3.20
N LEU A 269 7.15 -5.30 -2.30
CA LEU A 269 6.45 -4.01 -2.39
C LEU A 269 7.42 -2.82 -2.39
N GLU A 270 8.65 -3.00 -1.88
CA GLU A 270 9.72 -2.02 -1.96
C GLU A 270 10.13 -1.63 -3.39
N ARG A 271 9.69 -2.38 -4.39
CA ARG A 271 9.90 -2.06 -5.82
C ARG A 271 8.98 -0.95 -6.33
N VAL A 272 7.90 -0.68 -5.65
CA VAL A 272 6.91 0.37 -5.98
C VAL A 272 6.67 1.35 -4.86
N TRP A 273 7.05 0.98 -3.62
CA TRP A 273 6.86 1.81 -2.44
C TRP A 273 8.14 1.95 -1.61
N MET A 274 8.54 3.18 -1.34
CA MET A 274 9.65 3.47 -0.43
C MET A 274 9.15 3.56 1.00
N TYR A 275 9.47 2.56 1.82
CA TYR A 275 9.04 2.53 3.23
C TYR A 275 9.95 3.34 4.14
N ARG A 276 11.26 3.16 4.02
CA ARG A 276 12.24 3.63 4.99
C ARG A 276 12.32 5.15 5.00
N GLN A 277 12.10 5.73 6.17
CA GLN A 277 12.28 7.17 6.39
C GLN A 277 13.73 7.54 6.70
N GLN A 278 14.45 6.66 7.38
CA GLN A 278 15.82 6.86 7.83
C GLN A 278 16.65 5.61 7.56
N ASP A 279 17.97 5.77 7.60
CA ASP A 279 18.89 4.64 7.52
C ASP A 279 18.63 3.68 8.69
N GLU A 280 18.74 2.39 8.40
CA GLU A 280 18.66 1.36 9.41
C GLU A 280 19.78 1.52 10.42
N ARG A 281 19.44 1.32 11.69
CA ARG A 281 20.47 1.24 12.73
C ARG A 281 21.30 -0.04 12.53
N PRO A 282 22.62 0.06 12.49
CA PRO A 282 23.47 -1.12 12.43
C PRO A 282 23.14 -2.12 13.55
N GLY A 283 23.14 -3.40 13.25
CA GLY A 283 22.99 -4.47 14.23
C GLY A 283 21.55 -4.91 14.55
N ARG A 284 20.57 -4.54 13.74
CA ARG A 284 19.23 -5.13 13.80
C ARG A 284 19.10 -6.29 12.83
N ASP A 285 18.60 -7.42 13.33
CA ASP A 285 18.36 -8.63 12.51
C ASP A 285 17.11 -8.52 11.64
N TRP A 286 16.20 -7.57 11.95
CA TRP A 286 14.92 -7.38 11.29
C TRP A 286 14.87 -6.08 10.47
N ASP A 287 14.29 -6.17 9.28
CA ASP A 287 13.88 -4.98 8.52
C ASP A 287 12.59 -4.42 9.12
N LEU A 288 12.70 -3.31 9.85
CA LEU A 288 11.58 -2.62 10.49
C LEU A 288 11.14 -1.38 9.72
N GLY A 289 11.59 -1.23 8.47
CA GLY A 289 11.34 -0.05 7.64
C GLY A 289 9.88 0.19 7.26
N ARG A 290 9.01 -0.80 7.48
CA ARG A 290 7.56 -0.66 7.28
C ARG A 290 6.85 0.09 8.40
N ASN A 291 7.54 0.36 9.50
CA ASN A 291 7.05 1.22 10.58
C ASN A 291 7.48 2.66 10.33
N PHE A 292 6.71 3.62 10.80
CA PHE A 292 7.09 5.03 10.73
C PHE A 292 6.82 5.79 12.04
N ALA A 293 7.62 6.81 12.28
CA ALA A 293 7.43 7.79 13.34
C ALA A 293 7.68 9.18 12.76
N VAL A 294 6.66 10.02 12.71
CA VAL A 294 6.71 11.33 12.07
C VAL A 294 6.01 12.38 12.94
N ARG A 295 6.58 13.56 13.04
CA ARG A 295 5.90 14.72 13.62
C ARG A 295 5.35 15.62 12.53
N MET A 296 4.08 15.93 12.59
CA MET A 296 3.38 16.86 11.71
C MET A 296 2.71 17.94 12.57
N GLY A 297 3.33 19.11 12.67
CA GLY A 297 2.86 20.16 13.55
C GLY A 297 2.81 19.71 15.01
N ASP A 298 1.65 19.76 15.60
CA ASP A 298 1.38 19.33 16.98
C ASP A 298 1.07 17.84 17.12
N ILE A 299 0.99 17.10 16.03
CA ILE A 299 0.67 15.67 16.04
C ILE A 299 1.92 14.82 15.82
N ALA A 300 2.21 13.91 16.77
CA ALA A 300 3.10 12.77 16.54
C ALA A 300 2.30 11.60 15.98
N MET A 301 2.78 11.01 14.90
CA MET A 301 2.19 9.89 14.19
C MET A 301 3.10 8.68 14.30
N ILE A 302 2.57 7.54 14.74
CA ILE A 302 3.26 6.24 14.79
C ILE A 302 2.51 5.25 13.93
N GLY A 303 3.15 4.70 12.90
CA GLY A 303 2.63 3.59 12.11
C GLY A 303 3.30 2.28 12.48
N LEU A 304 2.51 1.23 12.65
CA LEU A 304 2.95 -0.11 13.02
C LEU A 304 2.44 -1.12 12.00
N ASP A 305 3.35 -1.92 11.46
CA ASP A 305 3.01 -3.04 10.59
C ASP A 305 2.54 -4.23 11.41
N THR A 306 1.29 -4.62 11.26
CA THR A 306 0.71 -5.76 11.99
C THR A 306 0.98 -7.11 11.34
N GLY A 307 1.49 -7.12 10.10
CA GLY A 307 1.74 -8.35 9.35
C GLY A 307 0.45 -9.12 9.01
N GLU A 308 0.57 -10.42 8.86
CA GLU A 308 -0.53 -11.32 8.50
C GLU A 308 -1.48 -11.57 9.70
N ASP A 309 -2.79 -11.70 9.43
CA ASP A 309 -3.83 -11.97 10.42
C ASP A 309 -3.96 -13.45 10.82
N LYS A 310 -3.10 -14.33 10.28
CA LYS A 310 -3.03 -15.76 10.60
C LYS A 310 -1.82 -16.05 11.48
N LEU A 311 -1.88 -17.17 12.18
CA LEU A 311 -0.75 -17.68 12.95
C LEU A 311 0.40 -18.08 12.02
N ASP A 312 1.64 -17.98 12.51
CA ASP A 312 2.82 -18.37 11.75
C ASP A 312 2.79 -19.84 11.32
N SER A 313 2.10 -20.69 12.11
CA SER A 313 1.91 -22.12 11.83
C SER A 313 0.77 -22.43 10.86
N ASP A 314 0.10 -21.45 10.29
CA ASP A 314 -1.07 -21.67 9.44
C ASP A 314 -0.70 -22.47 8.18
N LYS A 315 -1.47 -23.55 7.94
CA LYS A 315 -1.22 -24.48 6.84
C LYS A 315 -1.41 -23.88 5.45
N ARG A 316 -2.22 -22.80 5.33
CA ARG A 316 -2.42 -22.07 4.06
C ARG A 316 -1.14 -21.45 3.56
N PHE A 317 -0.23 -21.12 4.47
CA PHE A 317 1.07 -20.54 4.20
C PHE A 317 2.23 -21.51 4.52
N ALA A 318 1.92 -22.80 4.60
CA ALA A 318 2.88 -23.88 4.88
C ALA A 318 3.66 -23.69 6.21
N GLY A 319 3.18 -22.89 7.14
CA GLY A 319 3.86 -22.56 8.38
C GLY A 319 5.18 -21.77 8.19
N LEU A 320 5.27 -20.98 7.11
CA LEU A 320 6.50 -20.28 6.72
C LEU A 320 6.55 -18.82 7.19
N PHE A 321 5.51 -18.30 7.82
CA PHE A 321 5.55 -16.97 8.40
C PHE A 321 6.38 -16.91 9.68
N ASN A 322 6.88 -15.70 9.98
CA ASN A 322 7.61 -15.41 11.21
C ASN A 322 7.16 -14.05 11.80
N ASN A 323 5.85 -13.78 11.70
CA ASN A 323 5.25 -12.52 12.10
C ASN A 323 5.30 -12.29 13.62
N GLU A 324 5.24 -13.36 14.43
CA GLU A 324 5.32 -13.23 15.88
C GLU A 324 6.68 -12.67 16.33
N ALA A 325 7.77 -13.20 15.79
CA ALA A 325 9.11 -12.68 16.09
C ALA A 325 9.30 -11.25 15.56
N TYR A 326 8.73 -10.93 14.39
CA TYR A 326 8.74 -9.60 13.83
C TYR A 326 8.01 -8.58 14.73
N ARG A 327 6.82 -8.92 15.25
CA ARG A 327 6.05 -8.07 16.17
C ARG A 327 6.80 -7.85 17.50
N VAL A 328 7.51 -8.86 17.99
CA VAL A 328 8.38 -8.72 19.17
C VAL A 328 9.51 -7.73 18.87
N ALA A 329 10.18 -7.85 17.72
CA ALA A 329 11.25 -6.94 17.32
C ALA A 329 10.77 -5.48 17.17
N GLN A 330 9.55 -5.27 16.69
CA GLN A 330 8.92 -3.94 16.59
C GLN A 330 8.75 -3.26 17.95
N THR A 331 8.69 -4.01 19.05
CA THR A 331 8.54 -3.45 20.40
C THR A 331 9.70 -2.54 20.78
N GLU A 332 10.92 -2.94 20.44
CA GLU A 332 12.11 -2.10 20.68
C GLU A 332 12.14 -0.88 19.78
N TRP A 333 11.77 -1.08 18.50
CA TRP A 333 11.63 0.02 17.56
C TRP A 333 10.60 1.04 18.07
N LEU A 334 9.42 0.59 18.51
CA LEU A 334 8.36 1.46 19.05
C LEU A 334 8.84 2.23 20.27
N ARG A 335 9.55 1.57 21.21
CA ARG A 335 10.12 2.24 22.38
C ARG A 335 11.06 3.36 21.97
N ASP A 336 11.96 3.08 21.04
CA ASP A 336 12.92 4.05 20.52
C ASP A 336 12.23 5.20 19.78
N ALA A 337 11.23 4.91 18.96
CA ALA A 337 10.44 5.91 18.23
C ALA A 337 9.72 6.86 19.20
N LEU A 338 9.08 6.32 20.24
CA LEU A 338 8.38 7.12 21.26
C LEU A 338 9.33 7.98 22.11
N LEU A 339 10.62 7.65 22.18
CA LEU A 339 11.64 8.42 22.89
C LEU A 339 12.29 9.51 22.02
N GLN A 340 12.07 9.52 20.71
CA GLN A 340 12.55 10.60 19.83
C GLN A 340 11.99 11.95 20.31
N PRO A 341 12.83 13.00 20.45
CA PRO A 341 12.41 14.26 21.01
C PRO A 341 11.18 14.87 20.32
N GLU A 342 11.09 14.75 18.99
CA GLU A 342 10.01 15.25 18.16
C GLU A 342 8.68 14.56 18.49
N ILE A 343 8.73 13.25 18.65
CA ILE A 343 7.57 12.43 19.00
C ILE A 343 7.18 12.64 20.48
N ALA A 344 8.16 12.57 21.38
CA ALA A 344 7.91 12.66 22.81
C ALA A 344 7.31 14.02 23.25
N ARG A 345 7.66 15.12 22.55
CA ARG A 345 7.24 16.49 22.88
C ARG A 345 5.96 16.93 22.18
N ALA A 346 5.47 16.20 21.19
CA ALA A 346 4.25 16.59 20.50
C ALA A 346 3.05 16.60 21.45
N PRO A 347 2.17 17.61 21.40
CA PRO A 347 0.96 17.69 22.23
C PRO A 347 -0.01 16.54 22.01
N PHE A 348 -0.02 15.98 20.78
CA PHE A 348 -0.90 14.87 20.41
C PHE A 348 -0.09 13.69 19.91
N LEU A 349 -0.58 12.48 20.23
CA LEU A 349 0.00 11.22 19.75
C LEU A 349 -1.11 10.33 19.19
N VAL A 350 -1.02 10.03 17.91
CA VAL A 350 -1.91 9.14 17.19
C VAL A 350 -1.11 7.93 16.67
N ALA A 351 -1.63 6.74 16.86
CA ALA A 351 -1.04 5.52 16.31
C ALA A 351 -1.95 4.96 15.19
N PHE A 352 -1.31 4.34 14.21
CA PHE A 352 -1.94 3.70 13.07
C PHE A 352 -1.42 2.27 12.96
N CYS A 353 -2.31 1.34 12.72
CA CYS A 353 -1.99 -0.02 12.31
C CYS A 353 -3.18 -0.61 11.59
N HIS A 354 -2.95 -1.56 10.69
CA HIS A 354 -4.05 -2.09 9.90
C HIS A 354 -5.00 -2.94 10.75
N ILE A 355 -4.47 -3.97 11.39
CA ILE A 355 -5.32 -4.89 12.16
C ILE A 355 -5.52 -4.34 13.59
N PRO A 356 -6.76 -4.34 14.12
CA PRO A 356 -7.05 -3.90 15.48
C PRO A 356 -6.23 -4.62 16.54
N LEU A 357 -5.63 -3.89 17.48
CA LEU A 357 -4.75 -4.43 18.53
C LEU A 357 -5.49 -5.28 19.58
N TYR A 358 -6.79 -5.32 19.55
CA TYR A 358 -7.63 -6.18 20.39
C TYR A 358 -8.91 -6.55 19.62
N ASP A 359 -9.48 -7.70 19.97
CA ASP A 359 -10.77 -8.13 19.40
C ASP A 359 -11.87 -7.23 19.96
N SER A 360 -12.19 -6.27 19.16
CA SER A 360 -13.20 -5.28 19.47
C SER A 360 -14.49 -5.52 18.69
N ARG A 361 -14.58 -6.65 17.98
CA ARG A 361 -15.87 -7.05 17.43
C ARG A 361 -16.86 -7.02 18.58
N PRO A 362 -18.02 -6.34 18.45
CA PRO A 362 -19.07 -6.51 19.44
C PRO A 362 -19.17 -8.00 19.66
N LYS A 363 -19.18 -8.45 20.91
CA LYS A 363 -19.57 -9.83 21.24
C LYS A 363 -20.79 -10.02 20.38
N LEU A 364 -20.65 -10.82 19.32
CA LEU A 364 -21.77 -11.13 18.43
C LEU A 364 -22.91 -11.36 19.40
N ASN A 365 -23.96 -10.55 19.30
CA ASN A 365 -25.01 -10.59 20.28
C ASN A 365 -25.29 -12.04 20.57
N PRO A 366 -25.38 -12.50 21.83
CA PRO A 366 -25.51 -13.92 22.14
C PRO A 366 -26.68 -14.62 21.42
N GLY A 367 -27.50 -13.87 20.67
CA GLY A 367 -28.57 -14.38 19.81
C GLY A 367 -28.25 -14.49 18.32
N ASP A 368 -27.13 -13.92 17.83
CA ASP A 368 -26.90 -13.82 16.39
C ASP A 368 -25.97 -14.91 15.81
N VAL A 369 -25.13 -15.50 16.64
CA VAL A 369 -24.27 -16.63 16.28
C VAL A 369 -24.07 -17.50 17.50
N SER A 370 -24.21 -18.82 17.36
CA SER A 370 -23.92 -19.72 18.47
C SER A 370 -22.47 -19.54 18.92
N ALA A 371 -22.21 -19.70 20.22
CA ALA A 371 -20.88 -19.62 20.81
C ALA A 371 -19.89 -20.63 20.16
N GLU A 372 -20.39 -21.69 19.53
CA GLU A 372 -19.64 -22.68 18.78
C GLU A 372 -19.27 -22.22 17.36
N GLU A 373 -20.16 -21.51 16.66
CA GLU A 373 -19.84 -20.89 15.37
C GLU A 373 -18.81 -19.76 15.53
N ALA A 374 -18.89 -19.00 16.62
CA ALA A 374 -17.88 -18.00 16.97
C ALA A 374 -16.52 -18.65 17.31
N LYS A 375 -16.50 -19.81 17.95
CA LYS A 375 -15.27 -20.57 18.25
C LYS A 375 -14.61 -21.19 17.02
N GLY A 376 -15.36 -21.52 15.98
CA GLY A 376 -14.84 -22.34 14.87
C GLY A 376 -14.18 -21.56 13.74
N LYS A 377 -14.51 -20.29 13.53
CA LYS A 377 -14.09 -19.58 12.28
C LYS A 377 -13.12 -18.42 12.48
N TYR A 378 -13.08 -17.75 13.63
CA TYR A 378 -12.33 -16.49 13.76
C TYR A 378 -11.58 -16.30 15.09
N SER A 379 -11.86 -17.07 16.13
CA SER A 379 -11.40 -16.75 17.49
C SER A 379 -10.00 -17.24 17.83
N ALA A 380 -9.53 -18.30 17.21
CA ALA A 380 -8.20 -18.86 17.54
C ALA A 380 -7.05 -18.07 16.88
N ASP A 381 -7.24 -17.66 15.63
CA ASP A 381 -6.23 -16.96 14.87
C ASP A 381 -6.04 -15.52 15.37
N TYR A 382 -7.14 -14.81 15.66
CA TYR A 382 -7.08 -13.44 16.20
C TYR A 382 -6.55 -13.35 17.64
N ALA A 383 -6.84 -14.34 18.49
CA ALA A 383 -6.45 -14.28 19.90
C ALA A 383 -4.93 -14.43 20.13
N GLY A 384 -4.19 -15.05 19.20
CA GLY A 384 -2.76 -15.26 19.29
C GLY A 384 -1.96 -13.96 19.11
N TRP A 385 -2.02 -13.38 17.92
CA TRP A 385 -1.21 -12.22 17.59
C TRP A 385 -1.70 -10.92 18.25
N GLN A 386 -3.01 -10.73 18.44
CA GLN A 386 -3.54 -9.60 19.22
C GLN A 386 -3.01 -9.59 20.65
N ARG A 387 -2.81 -10.77 21.23
CA ARG A 387 -2.22 -10.91 22.56
C ARG A 387 -0.80 -10.37 22.57
N THR A 388 0.04 -10.72 21.59
CA THR A 388 1.41 -10.22 21.46
C THR A 388 1.42 -8.69 21.34
N CYS A 389 0.64 -8.13 20.42
CA CYS A 389 0.54 -6.67 20.26
C CYS A 389 -0.04 -5.99 21.52
N ALA A 390 -1.08 -6.55 22.12
CA ALA A 390 -1.68 -5.99 23.34
C ALA A 390 -0.72 -6.02 24.53
N GLN A 391 0.08 -7.04 24.67
CA GLN A 391 1.03 -7.16 25.79
C GLN A 391 2.28 -6.30 25.61
N LEU A 392 2.75 -6.11 24.38
CA LEU A 392 4.03 -5.45 24.10
C LEU A 392 3.88 -3.99 23.66
N TRP A 393 2.94 -3.68 22.76
CA TRP A 393 2.83 -2.35 22.18
C TRP A 393 1.90 -1.42 22.96
N THR A 394 0.73 -1.92 23.36
CA THR A 394 -0.26 -1.07 24.01
C THR A 394 0.21 -0.49 25.35
N PRO A 395 1.02 -1.19 26.19
CA PRO A 395 1.60 -0.58 27.38
C PRO A 395 2.55 0.59 27.08
N LEU A 396 3.32 0.50 25.98
CA LEU A 396 4.21 1.59 25.55
C LEU A 396 3.43 2.80 25.07
N LEU A 397 2.41 2.57 24.23
CA LEU A 397 1.53 3.64 23.73
C LEU A 397 0.76 4.32 24.87
N ALA A 398 0.26 3.54 25.85
CA ALA A 398 -0.40 4.09 27.04
C ALA A 398 0.55 4.95 27.88
N GLN A 399 1.76 4.47 28.16
CA GLN A 399 2.75 5.22 28.94
C GLN A 399 3.20 6.49 28.22
N ALA A 400 3.22 6.48 26.88
CA ALA A 400 3.51 7.65 26.06
C ALA A 400 2.32 8.61 25.98
N GLY A 401 1.14 8.23 26.43
CA GLY A 401 -0.07 9.05 26.39
C GLY A 401 -0.69 9.11 24.99
N CYS A 402 -0.69 8.01 24.27
CA CYS A 402 -1.42 7.88 23.00
C CYS A 402 -2.90 8.18 23.23
N GLN A 403 -3.50 9.02 22.39
CA GLN A 403 -4.89 9.48 22.56
C GLN A 403 -5.85 8.77 21.63
N VAL A 404 -5.37 8.41 20.44
CA VAL A 404 -6.18 7.72 19.41
C VAL A 404 -5.34 6.65 18.73
N ILE A 405 -5.94 5.47 18.53
CA ILE A 405 -5.41 4.43 17.65
C ILE A 405 -6.41 4.25 16.52
N ILE A 406 -5.95 4.41 15.27
CA ILE A 406 -6.76 4.23 14.07
C ILE A 406 -6.36 2.92 13.41
N THR A 407 -7.34 2.04 13.22
CA THR A 407 -7.17 0.72 12.59
C THR A 407 -8.14 0.53 11.43
N ALA A 408 -8.14 -0.67 10.83
CA ALA A 408 -8.89 -1.01 9.63
C ALA A 408 -9.33 -2.49 9.63
N HIS A 409 -9.13 -3.24 8.53
CA HIS A 409 -9.23 -4.69 8.44
C HIS A 409 -10.65 -5.29 8.57
N GLN A 410 -11.50 -4.71 9.39
CA GLN A 410 -12.84 -5.24 9.65
C GLN A 410 -13.89 -4.79 8.62
N HIS A 411 -13.51 -3.88 7.73
CA HIS A 411 -14.35 -3.29 6.68
C HIS A 411 -15.63 -2.61 7.21
N CYS A 412 -15.71 -2.33 8.49
CA CYS A 412 -16.84 -1.64 9.11
C CYS A 412 -16.37 -0.54 10.04
N TYR A 413 -17.02 0.60 9.96
CA TYR A 413 -16.74 1.70 10.86
C TYR A 413 -17.16 1.35 12.29
N ARG A 414 -16.25 1.62 13.24
CA ARG A 414 -16.54 1.49 14.67
C ARG A 414 -15.71 2.48 15.48
N TYR A 415 -16.29 2.93 16.56
CA TYR A 415 -15.64 3.74 17.59
C TYR A 415 -15.77 3.06 18.95
N ASP A 416 -14.65 2.92 19.65
CA ASP A 416 -14.59 2.47 21.03
C ASP A 416 -13.98 3.60 21.88
N ALA A 417 -14.75 4.08 22.87
CA ALA A 417 -14.28 5.13 23.78
C ALA A 417 -13.13 4.63 24.67
N PRO A 418 -12.27 5.53 25.17
CA PRO A 418 -11.28 5.18 26.19
C PRO A 418 -11.95 4.56 27.43
N ASP A 419 -11.31 3.55 28.00
CA ASP A 419 -11.72 2.92 29.26
C ASP A 419 -10.49 2.71 30.20
N GLU A 420 -10.70 2.13 31.37
CA GLU A 420 -9.62 1.91 32.36
C GLU A 420 -8.50 1.00 31.84
N THR A 421 -8.82 0.08 30.96
CA THR A 421 -7.86 -0.86 30.36
C THR A 421 -7.22 -0.32 29.09
N ARG A 422 -7.89 0.62 28.41
CA ARG A 422 -7.49 1.24 27.13
C ARG A 422 -7.65 2.75 27.24
N PRO A 423 -6.59 3.46 27.63
CA PRO A 423 -6.65 4.91 27.88
C PRO A 423 -6.66 5.75 26.58
N TRP A 424 -6.89 5.16 25.43
CA TRP A 424 -7.02 5.79 24.11
C TRP A 424 -8.37 5.49 23.47
N ALA A 425 -8.81 6.35 22.59
CA ALA A 425 -9.93 6.06 21.69
C ALA A 425 -9.46 5.13 20.58
N HIS A 426 -10.28 4.17 20.20
CA HIS A 426 -10.03 3.29 19.06
C HIS A 426 -11.03 3.55 17.96
N ILE A 427 -10.54 3.83 16.75
CA ILE A 427 -11.35 4.07 15.57
C ILE A 427 -10.99 3.02 14.53
N VAL A 428 -11.96 2.22 14.11
CA VAL A 428 -11.81 1.28 12.99
C VAL A 428 -12.38 1.94 11.76
N GLY A 429 -11.58 2.06 10.71
CA GLY A 429 -12.01 2.57 9.41
C GLY A 429 -12.88 1.57 8.67
N GLY A 430 -13.92 2.05 7.99
CA GLY A 430 -14.75 1.24 7.13
C GLY A 430 -14.10 0.98 5.77
N GLY A 431 -14.29 -0.23 5.26
CA GLY A 431 -13.72 -0.69 4.00
C GLY A 431 -14.70 -0.65 2.82
N PRO A 432 -14.32 -1.25 1.68
CA PRO A 432 -14.98 -1.06 0.41
C PRO A 432 -16.30 -1.83 0.25
N ASN A 433 -16.80 -2.48 1.28
CA ASN A 433 -17.99 -3.35 1.21
C ASN A 433 -19.24 -2.57 0.79
N MET A 434 -19.27 -2.16 -0.46
CA MET A 434 -20.41 -1.54 -1.13
C MET A 434 -21.46 -2.60 -1.53
N GLY A 435 -21.74 -3.59 -0.67
CA GLY A 435 -22.84 -4.52 -0.88
C GLY A 435 -22.66 -5.54 -2.01
N PHE A 436 -21.44 -5.97 -2.30
CA PHE A 436 -21.20 -7.19 -3.09
C PHE A 436 -21.52 -8.41 -2.24
N VAL A 437 -22.82 -8.66 -2.13
CA VAL A 437 -23.32 -9.99 -1.82
C VAL A 437 -23.58 -10.64 -3.17
N GLY A 438 -22.98 -11.81 -3.43
CA GLY A 438 -23.26 -12.59 -4.62
C GLY A 438 -24.77 -12.85 -4.75
N GLU A 439 -25.27 -12.99 -5.97
CA GLU A 439 -26.67 -13.39 -6.19
C GLU A 439 -26.97 -14.66 -5.37
N GLY A 440 -27.90 -14.54 -4.42
CA GLY A 440 -28.38 -15.64 -3.58
C GLY A 440 -27.92 -15.63 -2.12
N GLU A 441 -26.97 -14.79 -1.69
CA GLU A 441 -26.65 -14.67 -0.27
C GLU A 441 -27.54 -13.61 0.40
N LYS A 442 -28.19 -14.00 1.51
CA LYS A 442 -28.93 -13.05 2.34
C LYS A 442 -27.97 -11.98 2.85
N ARG A 443 -28.22 -10.74 2.49
CA ARG A 443 -27.54 -9.55 3.00
C ARG A 443 -27.57 -9.64 4.54
N ARG A 444 -26.45 -9.92 5.18
CA ARG A 444 -26.29 -9.61 6.59
C ARG A 444 -26.26 -8.08 6.67
N GLU A 445 -27.25 -7.49 7.27
CA GLU A 445 -27.23 -6.08 7.63
C GLU A 445 -26.20 -5.89 8.75
N THR A 446 -24.92 -5.84 8.36
CA THR A 446 -23.88 -5.41 9.29
C THR A 446 -23.96 -3.90 9.31
N PRO A 447 -24.27 -3.27 10.44
CA PRO A 447 -24.30 -1.82 10.52
C PRO A 447 -22.91 -1.24 10.20
N ASN A 448 -22.90 -0.03 9.62
CA ASN A 448 -21.68 0.73 9.36
C ASN A 448 -20.71 0.11 8.31
N LEU A 449 -21.22 -0.66 7.35
CA LEU A 449 -20.46 -1.13 6.19
C LEU A 449 -20.44 -0.04 5.10
N PHE A 450 -19.51 0.87 5.19
CA PHE A 450 -19.25 1.91 4.19
C PHE A 450 -17.77 2.32 4.22
N PRO A 451 -17.16 2.69 3.09
CA PRO A 451 -15.81 3.21 3.07
C PRO A 451 -15.74 4.56 3.77
N THR A 452 -14.68 4.77 4.53
CA THR A 452 -14.46 5.99 5.30
C THR A 452 -13.21 6.74 4.87
N VAL A 453 -13.23 8.06 5.05
CA VAL A 453 -12.03 8.88 5.22
C VAL A 453 -12.05 9.38 6.66
N ILE A 454 -11.01 9.11 7.43
CA ILE A 454 -10.86 9.61 8.79
C ILE A 454 -9.91 10.79 8.74
N GLU A 455 -10.40 11.97 9.07
CA GLU A 455 -9.67 13.23 9.11
C GLU A 455 -9.18 13.50 10.52
N GLY A 456 -7.94 13.94 10.69
CA GLY A 456 -7.42 14.43 11.95
C GLY A 456 -6.72 15.78 11.77
N CYS A 457 -7.17 16.81 12.51
CA CYS A 457 -6.55 18.12 12.47
C CYS A 457 -6.48 18.76 13.86
N VAL A 458 -5.54 19.70 14.06
CA VAL A 458 -5.49 20.48 15.28
C VAL A 458 -6.22 21.81 15.05
N LYS A 459 -7.29 22.02 15.81
CA LYS A 459 -8.07 23.23 15.79
C LYS A 459 -8.34 23.69 17.22
N ASP A 460 -8.17 24.99 17.49
CA ASP A 460 -8.37 25.61 18.80
C ASP A 460 -7.62 24.88 19.94
N GLY A 461 -6.38 24.43 19.66
CA GLY A 461 -5.54 23.70 20.60
C GLY A 461 -6.03 22.29 20.96
N ARG A 462 -6.91 21.70 20.17
CA ARG A 462 -7.46 20.37 20.37
C ARG A 462 -7.32 19.53 19.09
N LEU A 463 -7.05 18.26 19.24
CA LEU A 463 -7.10 17.31 18.13
C LEU A 463 -8.57 17.01 17.82
N GLN A 464 -9.02 17.39 16.65
CA GLN A 464 -10.32 17.01 16.10
C GLN A 464 -10.11 15.80 15.21
N VAL A 465 -10.92 14.75 15.40
CA VAL A 465 -10.95 13.58 14.52
C VAL A 465 -12.36 13.41 13.97
N THR A 466 -12.52 13.48 12.66
CA THR A 466 -13.80 13.44 11.97
C THR A 466 -13.84 12.23 11.04
N VAL A 467 -14.90 11.45 11.11
CA VAL A 467 -15.13 10.29 10.24
C VAL A 467 -16.11 10.69 9.15
N HIS A 468 -15.68 10.61 7.90
CA HIS A 468 -16.49 10.90 6.72
C HIS A 468 -16.96 9.60 6.08
N ASN A 469 -18.24 9.50 5.80
CA ASN A 469 -18.84 8.40 5.05
C ASN A 469 -18.73 8.68 3.55
N CYS A 470 -17.92 7.91 2.82
CA CYS A 470 -17.67 8.15 1.39
C CYS A 470 -18.85 7.81 0.47
N VAL A 471 -19.87 7.09 0.97
CA VAL A 471 -21.09 6.79 0.19
C VAL A 471 -22.04 7.97 0.20
N THR A 472 -22.27 8.55 1.38
CA THR A 472 -23.22 9.66 1.57
C THR A 472 -22.55 11.03 1.44
N GLY A 473 -21.22 11.10 1.55
CA GLY A 473 -20.45 12.34 1.62
C GLY A 473 -20.58 13.10 2.94
N LEU A 474 -21.37 12.56 3.90
CA LEU A 474 -21.65 13.23 5.19
C LEU A 474 -20.62 12.86 6.25
N VAL A 475 -20.55 13.69 7.29
CA VAL A 475 -19.85 13.37 8.54
C VAL A 475 -20.64 12.30 9.28
N GLN A 476 -19.98 11.21 9.60
CA GLN A 476 -20.53 10.09 10.39
C GLN A 476 -20.41 10.37 11.88
N ASP A 477 -19.19 10.77 12.31
CA ASP A 477 -18.86 11.09 13.71
C ASP A 477 -17.76 12.13 13.78
N SER A 478 -17.67 12.81 14.93
CA SER A 478 -16.60 13.77 15.22
C SER A 478 -16.22 13.73 16.69
N PHE A 479 -14.91 13.70 16.97
CA PHE A 479 -14.33 13.58 18.30
C PHE A 479 -13.32 14.69 18.55
N SER A 480 -13.16 15.10 19.81
CA SER A 480 -12.24 16.16 20.20
C SER A 480 -11.42 15.77 21.43
N TYR A 481 -10.10 15.83 21.29
CA TYR A 481 -9.15 15.40 22.32
C TYR A 481 -8.33 16.57 22.82
N ALA A 482 -8.14 16.65 24.14
CA ALA A 482 -7.24 17.63 24.75
C ALA A 482 -5.76 17.19 24.54
N PRO A 483 -4.81 18.13 24.58
CA PRO A 483 -3.39 17.78 24.57
C PRO A 483 -3.02 16.79 25.66
N ARG A 484 -2.15 15.84 25.35
CA ARG A 484 -1.62 14.91 26.35
C ARG A 484 -0.69 15.61 27.31
N LYS A 485 -0.54 15.05 28.51
CA LYS A 485 0.47 15.53 29.46
C LYS A 485 1.84 15.08 28.99
N VAL A 486 2.58 15.98 28.36
CA VAL A 486 3.94 15.71 27.91
C VAL A 486 4.87 15.62 29.12
N LYS A 487 5.52 14.45 29.31
CA LYS A 487 6.50 14.23 30.37
C LYS A 487 7.84 14.85 29.96
N LYS A 488 8.49 15.61 30.85
CA LYS A 488 9.82 16.18 30.58
C LYS A 488 10.86 15.11 30.19
N ARG A 489 10.70 13.90 30.69
CA ARG A 489 11.52 12.73 30.34
C ARG A 489 10.63 11.49 30.40
N LEU A 490 10.34 10.94 29.23
CA LEU A 490 9.64 9.67 29.14
C LEU A 490 10.59 8.56 29.52
N LYS A 491 10.17 7.69 30.46
CA LYS A 491 10.86 6.46 30.83
C LYS A 491 9.81 5.37 30.84
N PHE A 492 10.04 4.32 30.08
CA PHE A 492 9.17 3.15 30.11
C PHE A 492 9.51 2.29 31.35
N LYS A 493 8.49 1.93 32.09
CA LYS A 493 8.62 0.87 33.11
C LYS A 493 8.66 -0.45 32.36
N VAL A 494 9.71 -1.21 32.63
CA VAL A 494 9.88 -2.59 32.15
C VAL A 494 8.90 -3.50 32.87
#